data_a9072b272fb43d7441fa385a8f394648
#
_entry.id   a9072b272fb43d7441fa385a8f394648
#
_cell.length_a   1.000
_cell.length_b   1.000
_cell.length_c   1.000
_cell.angle_alpha   90.00
_cell.angle_beta   90.00
_cell.angle_gamma   90.00
#
_symmetry.space_group_name_H-M   'P 1'
#
loop_
_entity.id
_entity.type
_entity.pdbx_description
1 polymer ?
#
loop_
_entity_poly.entity_id
_entity_poly.type
_entity_poly.pdbx_seq_one_letter_code
_entity_poly.pdbx_strand_id
1 'polypeptide(L)'
;MTAVTDDHRLSTGLRGESSSSVVVTRSVFGMAERPRRRIPDATVARLPIYLRILHDLVEKETTGISSEQLAELAAVNAAKVRKDLSYLGSYGTRGIGYEVRYLVFQIERELGLNHEWPVVIVGAGNLGQALSGYGGFGQKGFPVAGVVDIDPAKIGGVVGGVRVRHIDELPQVVASRQVAIGVVAVPADAAQDAAERLVKAGITSVLN
;
A
#
# COMPACT_ATOMS: atom_id res chain seq x y z
N MET A 1 -26.35 -31.98 -65.48
CA MET A 1 -25.92 -33.39 -65.30
C MET A 1 -25.65 -33.52 -63.83
N THR A 2 -26.61 -33.98 -63.17
CA THR A 2 -26.67 -35.22 -62.40
C THR A 2 -26.01 -35.03 -61.04
N ALA A 3 -26.78 -34.77 -60.00
CA ALA A 3 -27.51 -35.72 -59.12
C ALA A 3 -26.54 -36.30 -58.08
N VAL A 4 -26.77 -36.60 -56.84
CA VAL A 4 -27.93 -37.03 -56.10
C VAL A 4 -27.49 -37.16 -54.64
N THR A 5 -28.28 -36.70 -53.68
CA THR A 5 -28.89 -37.39 -52.50
C THR A 5 -27.94 -38.22 -51.61
N ASP A 6 -28.07 -38.39 -50.38
CA ASP A 6 -29.14 -38.53 -49.39
C ASP A 6 -28.50 -38.66 -48.00
N ASP A 7 -28.97 -38.17 -46.98
CA ASP A 7 -30.04 -38.46 -46.03
C ASP A 7 -29.62 -39.29 -44.81
N HIS A 8 -30.23 -38.91 -43.70
CA HIS A 8 -30.52 -39.67 -42.47
C HIS A 8 -29.44 -39.81 -41.37
N ARG A 9 -29.67 -39.55 -40.19
CA ARG A 9 -30.75 -39.44 -39.22
C ARG A 9 -30.18 -39.27 -37.82
N LEU A 10 -30.79 -38.38 -37.07
CA LEU A 10 -31.22 -38.51 -35.67
C LEU A 10 -30.34 -39.29 -34.67
N SER A 11 -29.92 -38.63 -33.61
CA SER A 11 -30.46 -38.96 -32.28
C SER A 11 -29.80 -38.13 -31.15
N THR A 12 -30.58 -37.28 -30.53
CA THR A 12 -30.81 -37.11 -29.09
C THR A 12 -29.65 -37.36 -28.11
N GLY A 13 -29.27 -36.33 -27.33
CA GLY A 13 -28.54 -36.52 -26.08
C GLY A 13 -28.21 -35.20 -25.37
N LEU A 14 -29.09 -34.81 -24.50
CA LEU A 14 -29.08 -33.71 -23.54
C LEU A 14 -27.86 -33.67 -22.60
N ARG A 15 -27.61 -32.46 -22.12
CA ARG A 15 -26.91 -31.92 -20.94
C ARG A 15 -25.57 -31.31 -21.32
N GLY A 16 -25.40 -30.01 -21.27
CA GLY A 16 -25.68 -29.14 -20.13
C GLY A 16 -24.45 -29.06 -19.24
N GLU A 17 -23.56 -28.15 -19.54
CA GLU A 17 -22.77 -27.47 -18.51
C GLU A 17 -22.10 -26.26 -19.15
N SER A 18 -22.67 -25.13 -18.84
CA SER A 18 -22.16 -23.82 -19.11
C SER A 18 -20.90 -23.60 -18.25
N SER A 19 -19.73 -23.80 -18.81
CA SER A 19 -18.47 -23.39 -18.24
C SER A 19 -18.10 -22.03 -18.85
N SER A 20 -18.54 -20.96 -18.22
CA SER A 20 -18.06 -19.60 -18.50
C SER A 20 -16.59 -19.53 -18.13
N SER A 21 -15.73 -19.83 -19.08
CA SER A 21 -14.31 -19.49 -19.01
C SER A 21 -14.18 -17.98 -19.08
N VAL A 22 -14.02 -17.34 -17.94
CA VAL A 22 -13.55 -15.97 -17.88
C VAL A 22 -12.10 -15.96 -18.36
N VAL A 23 -11.93 -15.65 -19.64
CA VAL A 23 -10.62 -15.34 -20.21
C VAL A 23 -10.19 -14.00 -19.63
N VAL A 24 -9.37 -14.03 -18.58
CA VAL A 24 -8.66 -12.87 -18.11
C VAL A 24 -7.63 -12.53 -19.18
N THR A 25 -8.00 -11.62 -20.07
CA THR A 25 -7.07 -11.02 -21.02
C THR A 25 -6.03 -10.24 -20.24
N ARG A 26 -4.88 -10.84 -19.98
CA ARG A 26 -3.68 -10.14 -19.56
C ARG A 26 -3.34 -9.12 -20.64
N SER A 27 -3.67 -7.87 -20.41
CA SER A 27 -3.24 -6.76 -21.25
C SER A 27 -1.71 -6.74 -21.27
N VAL A 28 -1.16 -7.10 -22.42
CA VAL A 28 0.27 -7.06 -22.73
C VAL A 28 0.63 -5.59 -22.99
N PHE A 29 0.83 -4.80 -21.94
CA PHE A 29 1.68 -3.63 -22.03
C PHE A 29 3.06 -4.04 -21.53
N GLY A 30 3.82 -4.61 -22.44
CA GLY A 30 5.25 -4.90 -22.25
C GLY A 30 6.06 -3.62 -22.30
N MET A 31 6.03 -2.84 -21.24
CA MET A 31 7.17 -2.02 -20.89
C MET A 31 8.08 -2.90 -20.04
N ALA A 32 9.18 -3.34 -20.61
CA ALA A 32 10.24 -4.03 -19.90
C ALA A 32 10.65 -3.16 -18.70
N GLU A 33 10.18 -3.52 -17.51
CA GLU A 33 10.70 -2.94 -16.27
C GLU A 33 12.20 -3.28 -16.26
N ARG A 34 13.03 -2.25 -16.43
CA ARG A 34 14.45 -2.40 -16.17
C ARG A 34 14.59 -2.92 -14.75
N PRO A 35 15.45 -3.92 -14.48
CA PRO A 35 15.62 -4.45 -13.12
C PRO A 35 15.90 -3.27 -12.19
N ARG A 36 15.00 -3.01 -11.24
CA ARG A 36 15.16 -1.92 -10.27
C ARG A 36 16.46 -2.18 -9.53
N ARG A 37 17.43 -1.31 -9.71
CA ARG A 37 18.67 -1.36 -8.93
C ARG A 37 18.27 -1.21 -7.46
N ARG A 38 18.65 -2.18 -6.63
CA ARG A 38 18.43 -2.08 -5.19
C ARG A 38 19.04 -0.79 -4.67
N ILE A 39 18.21 0.06 -4.08
CA ILE A 39 18.65 1.31 -3.47
C ILE A 39 19.45 0.95 -2.22
N PRO A 40 20.67 1.48 -2.02
CA PRO A 40 21.45 1.22 -0.82
C PRO A 40 20.73 1.72 0.44
N ASP A 41 20.80 0.97 1.54
CA ASP A 41 20.13 1.29 2.80
C ASP A 41 20.52 2.69 3.33
N ALA A 42 21.79 3.07 3.15
CA ALA A 42 22.27 4.42 3.49
C ALA A 42 21.63 5.53 2.64
N THR A 43 21.21 5.23 1.41
CA THR A 43 20.43 6.18 0.58
C THR A 43 19.01 6.23 1.08
N VAL A 44 18.36 5.07 1.32
CA VAL A 44 16.99 5.00 1.86
C VAL A 44 16.87 5.80 3.16
N ALA A 45 17.84 5.69 4.07
CA ALA A 45 17.86 6.43 5.34
C ALA A 45 17.90 7.97 5.15
N ARG A 46 18.39 8.49 4.01
CA ARG A 46 18.42 9.92 3.71
C ARG A 46 17.19 10.43 2.98
N LEU A 47 16.45 9.59 2.29
CA LEU A 47 15.26 10.02 1.54
C LEU A 47 14.24 10.80 2.39
N PRO A 48 13.93 10.40 3.64
CA PRO A 48 13.02 11.17 4.50
C PRO A 48 13.53 12.59 4.81
N ILE A 49 14.85 12.77 4.92
CA ILE A 49 15.46 14.09 5.16
C ILE A 49 15.25 14.98 3.92
N TYR A 50 15.53 14.43 2.72
CA TYR A 50 15.31 15.16 1.48
C TYR A 50 13.83 15.50 1.28
N LEU A 51 12.94 14.53 1.56
CA LEU A 51 11.50 14.74 1.42
C LEU A 51 10.99 15.88 2.28
N ARG A 52 11.39 15.94 3.56
CA ARG A 52 11.02 17.03 4.45
C ARG A 52 11.46 18.41 3.92
N ILE A 53 12.70 18.52 3.47
CA ILE A 53 13.23 19.76 2.88
C ILE A 53 12.43 20.15 1.64
N LEU A 54 12.12 19.19 0.79
CA LEU A 54 11.36 19.43 -0.44
C LEU A 54 9.92 19.85 -0.15
N HIS A 55 9.27 19.32 0.90
CA HIS A 55 7.95 19.77 1.33
C HIS A 55 7.99 21.24 1.78
N ASP A 56 8.99 21.63 2.57
CA ASP A 56 9.17 23.03 2.98
C ASP A 56 9.36 23.98 1.77
N LEU A 57 10.00 23.49 0.70
CA LEU A 57 10.17 24.22 -0.55
C LEU A 57 8.89 24.31 -1.36
N VAL A 58 8.06 23.23 -1.37
CA VAL A 58 6.74 23.27 -2.00
C VAL A 58 5.83 24.30 -1.32
N GLU A 59 5.84 24.37 0.02
CA GLU A 59 5.08 25.39 0.77
C GLU A 59 5.52 26.83 0.44
N LYS A 60 6.81 27.01 0.13
CA LYS A 60 7.40 28.28 -0.32
C LYS A 60 7.27 28.53 -1.82
N GLU A 61 6.48 27.71 -2.52
CA GLU A 61 6.27 27.78 -3.97
C GLU A 61 7.57 27.72 -4.81
N THR A 62 8.64 27.14 -4.25
CA THR A 62 9.90 26.95 -4.95
C THR A 62 9.78 25.83 -5.96
N THR A 63 10.00 26.09 -7.23
CA THR A 63 9.81 25.12 -8.32
C THR A 63 11.03 24.28 -8.62
N GLY A 64 12.23 24.81 -8.37
CA GLY A 64 13.49 24.15 -8.69
C GLY A 64 14.52 24.21 -7.58
N ILE A 65 15.38 23.20 -7.48
CA ILE A 65 16.49 23.13 -6.53
C ILE A 65 17.72 22.48 -7.16
N SER A 66 18.90 23.06 -6.91
CA SER A 66 20.17 22.44 -7.34
C SER A 66 20.63 21.34 -6.37
N SER A 67 21.52 20.46 -6.82
CA SER A 67 22.15 19.48 -5.93
C SER A 67 22.97 20.11 -4.81
N GLU A 68 23.53 21.27 -5.06
CA GLU A 68 24.32 22.06 -4.10
C GLU A 68 23.42 22.60 -2.98
N GLN A 69 22.31 23.24 -3.35
CA GLN A 69 21.32 23.76 -2.41
C GLN A 69 20.69 22.66 -1.55
N LEU A 70 20.29 21.54 -2.18
CA LEU A 70 19.71 20.42 -1.43
C LEU A 70 20.76 19.79 -0.49
N ALA A 71 22.01 19.73 -0.91
CA ALA A 71 23.12 19.20 -0.11
C ALA A 71 23.40 20.08 1.13
N GLU A 72 23.38 21.40 0.97
CA GLU A 72 23.53 22.36 2.06
C GLU A 72 22.42 22.19 3.09
N LEU A 73 21.15 22.18 2.65
CA LEU A 73 19.99 22.01 3.51
C LEU A 73 19.97 20.65 4.23
N ALA A 74 20.47 19.60 3.59
CA ALA A 74 20.51 18.25 4.14
C ALA A 74 21.81 17.92 4.90
N ALA A 75 22.73 18.86 5.04
CA ALA A 75 24.05 18.70 5.65
C ALA A 75 24.87 17.52 5.05
N VAL A 76 24.84 17.37 3.73
CA VAL A 76 25.61 16.38 2.98
C VAL A 76 26.37 17.05 1.83
N ASN A 77 27.14 16.30 1.05
CA ASN A 77 27.78 16.89 -0.15
C ASN A 77 26.93 16.68 -1.42
N ALA A 78 27.07 17.58 -2.39
CA ALA A 78 26.31 17.55 -3.65
C ALA A 78 26.52 16.28 -4.48
N ALA A 79 27.72 15.68 -4.44
CA ALA A 79 27.97 14.42 -5.13
C ALA A 79 27.13 13.27 -4.54
N LYS A 80 26.93 13.26 -3.22
CA LYS A 80 26.07 12.29 -2.53
C LYS A 80 24.62 12.46 -2.93
N VAL A 81 24.10 13.72 -2.95
CA VAL A 81 22.74 14.03 -3.42
C VAL A 81 22.55 13.52 -4.86
N ARG A 82 23.44 13.86 -5.79
CA ARG A 82 23.36 13.39 -7.18
C ARG A 82 23.34 11.87 -7.28
N LYS A 83 24.19 11.18 -6.50
CA LYS A 83 24.22 9.71 -6.46
C LYS A 83 22.93 9.14 -5.90
N ASP A 84 22.42 9.68 -4.80
CA ASP A 84 21.17 9.21 -4.18
C ASP A 84 19.98 9.37 -5.12
N LEU A 85 19.81 10.55 -5.72
CA LEU A 85 18.72 10.82 -6.66
C LEU A 85 18.82 10.00 -7.95
N SER A 86 20.03 9.60 -8.36
CA SER A 86 20.21 8.75 -9.53
C SER A 86 19.62 7.34 -9.37
N TYR A 87 19.53 6.84 -8.14
CA TYR A 87 18.84 5.56 -7.84
C TYR A 87 17.33 5.65 -8.07
N LEU A 88 16.75 6.84 -7.89
CA LEU A 88 15.33 7.10 -8.11
C LEU A 88 15.00 7.34 -9.61
N GLY A 89 16.01 7.32 -10.48
CA GLY A 89 15.84 7.70 -11.88
C GLY A 89 15.69 9.21 -12.10
N SER A 90 15.96 10.01 -11.06
CA SER A 90 15.91 11.47 -11.15
C SER A 90 17.24 12.03 -11.55
N TYR A 91 17.31 12.54 -12.77
CA TYR A 91 18.49 13.21 -13.30
C TYR A 91 18.20 14.71 -13.42
N GLY A 92 18.92 15.51 -12.64
CA GLY A 92 18.83 16.96 -12.77
C GLY A 92 19.29 17.45 -14.12
N THR A 93 18.68 18.50 -14.60
CA THR A 93 19.13 19.19 -15.83
C THR A 93 20.33 20.07 -15.50
N ARG A 94 21.39 19.93 -16.29
CA ARG A 94 22.63 20.70 -16.10
C ARG A 94 22.34 22.21 -16.14
N GLY A 95 22.71 22.92 -15.08
CA GLY A 95 22.49 24.36 -14.93
C GLY A 95 21.08 24.76 -14.42
N ILE A 96 20.10 23.83 -14.39
CA ILE A 96 18.73 24.08 -13.91
C ILE A 96 18.47 23.38 -12.57
N GLY A 97 19.05 22.19 -12.36
CA GLY A 97 18.83 21.37 -11.17
C GLY A 97 17.65 20.40 -11.34
N TYR A 98 16.87 20.25 -10.29
CA TYR A 98 15.74 19.33 -10.18
C TYR A 98 14.44 20.09 -9.96
N GLU A 99 13.36 19.61 -10.54
CA GLU A 99 12.02 20.10 -10.26
C GLU A 99 11.56 19.54 -8.90
N VAL A 100 11.14 20.43 -7.98
CA VAL A 100 10.87 20.10 -6.58
C VAL A 100 9.70 19.12 -6.44
N ARG A 101 8.57 19.38 -7.10
CA ARG A 101 7.38 18.52 -7.01
C ARG A 101 7.63 17.14 -7.61
N TYR A 102 8.43 17.05 -8.67
CA TYR A 102 8.83 15.78 -9.26
C TYR A 102 9.70 14.97 -8.31
N LEU A 103 10.65 15.60 -7.60
CA LEU A 103 11.46 14.90 -6.59
C LEU A 103 10.60 14.40 -5.42
N VAL A 104 9.66 15.21 -4.93
CA VAL A 104 8.69 14.78 -3.89
C VAL A 104 8.00 13.51 -4.34
N PHE A 105 7.37 13.52 -5.52
CA PHE A 105 6.67 12.36 -6.05
C PHE A 105 7.55 11.11 -6.16
N GLN A 106 8.78 11.26 -6.66
CA GLN A 106 9.71 10.14 -6.81
C GLN A 106 10.14 9.55 -5.45
N ILE A 107 10.44 10.41 -4.47
CA ILE A 107 10.84 9.97 -3.13
C ILE A 107 9.67 9.31 -2.41
N GLU A 108 8.49 9.89 -2.44
CA GLU A 108 7.27 9.31 -1.86
C GLU A 108 6.97 7.93 -2.45
N ARG A 109 7.11 7.77 -3.77
CA ARG A 109 6.93 6.48 -4.44
C ARG A 109 7.92 5.42 -3.94
N GLU A 110 9.19 5.78 -3.80
CA GLU A 110 10.22 4.83 -3.33
C GLU A 110 10.10 4.51 -1.84
N LEU A 111 9.59 5.44 -1.04
CA LEU A 111 9.28 5.21 0.37
C LEU A 111 7.92 4.51 0.57
N GLY A 112 7.18 4.26 -0.51
CA GLY A 112 5.86 3.64 -0.44
C GLY A 112 4.76 4.56 0.14
N LEU A 113 4.99 5.87 0.20
CA LEU A 113 4.05 6.85 0.77
C LEU A 113 2.89 7.17 -0.18
N ASN A 114 2.98 6.78 -1.45
CA ASN A 114 1.92 6.93 -2.46
C ASN A 114 0.95 5.75 -2.47
N HIS A 115 1.12 4.78 -1.57
CA HIS A 115 0.22 3.64 -1.39
C HIS A 115 -0.54 3.76 -0.08
N GLU A 116 -1.78 3.33 -0.09
CA GLU A 116 -2.49 3.09 1.15
C GLU A 116 -2.04 1.75 1.75
N TRP A 117 -1.80 1.77 3.06
CA TRP A 117 -1.48 0.60 3.86
C TRP A 117 -2.61 0.36 4.86
N PRO A 118 -3.70 -0.31 4.47
CA PRO A 118 -4.85 -0.47 5.32
C PRO A 118 -4.49 -1.18 6.63
N VAL A 119 -5.02 -0.66 7.73
CA VAL A 119 -4.72 -1.10 9.09
C VAL A 119 -5.92 -1.83 9.69
N VAL A 120 -5.71 -2.94 10.40
CA VAL A 120 -6.69 -3.53 11.31
C VAL A 120 -6.24 -3.31 12.75
N ILE A 121 -7.17 -2.92 13.61
CA ILE A 121 -6.94 -2.72 15.03
C ILE A 121 -7.59 -3.88 15.78
N VAL A 122 -6.81 -4.60 16.60
CA VAL A 122 -7.27 -5.64 17.50
C VAL A 122 -7.42 -5.04 18.89
N GLY A 123 -8.67 -4.96 19.37
CA GLY A 123 -9.06 -4.31 20.61
C GLY A 123 -9.79 -2.97 20.39
N ALA A 124 -11.07 -2.92 20.74
CA ALA A 124 -11.93 -1.72 20.71
C ALA A 124 -12.05 -1.06 22.10
N GLY A 125 -10.98 -1.11 22.88
CA GLY A 125 -10.82 -0.38 24.15
C GLY A 125 -10.48 1.08 23.93
N ASN A 126 -10.09 1.79 25.00
CA ASN A 126 -9.77 3.21 24.94
C ASN A 126 -8.71 3.54 23.89
N LEU A 127 -7.63 2.73 23.83
CA LEU A 127 -6.56 2.93 22.84
C LEU A 127 -7.06 2.66 21.40
N GLY A 128 -7.77 1.55 21.18
CA GLY A 128 -8.32 1.21 19.87
C GLY A 128 -9.33 2.25 19.38
N GLN A 129 -10.16 2.79 20.27
CA GLN A 129 -11.08 3.88 19.95
C GLN A 129 -10.34 5.15 19.57
N ALA A 130 -9.34 5.55 20.36
CA ALA A 130 -8.55 6.74 20.10
C ALA A 130 -7.81 6.64 18.74
N LEU A 131 -7.20 5.51 18.46
CA LEU A 131 -6.50 5.24 17.20
C LEU A 131 -7.45 5.24 15.99
N SER A 132 -8.61 4.57 16.13
CA SER A 132 -9.60 4.50 15.04
C SER A 132 -10.22 5.86 14.71
N GLY A 133 -10.40 6.72 15.72
CA GLY A 133 -10.92 8.08 15.56
C GLY A 133 -9.88 9.10 15.08
N TYR A 134 -8.60 8.74 15.07
CA TYR A 134 -7.55 9.67 14.68
C TYR A 134 -7.47 9.81 13.15
N GLY A 135 -7.98 10.93 12.62
CA GLY A 135 -7.99 11.21 11.17
C GLY A 135 -6.61 11.28 10.51
N GLY A 136 -5.54 11.48 11.29
CA GLY A 136 -4.17 11.53 10.77
C GLY A 136 -3.67 10.21 10.18
N PHE A 137 -4.24 9.07 10.56
CA PHE A 137 -3.88 7.79 9.93
C PHE A 137 -4.26 7.76 8.45
N GLY A 138 -5.51 8.06 8.11
CA GLY A 138 -5.97 8.07 6.72
C GLY A 138 -5.22 9.10 5.86
N GLN A 139 -4.96 10.30 6.41
CA GLN A 139 -4.22 11.36 5.71
C GLN A 139 -2.76 10.95 5.38
N LYS A 140 -2.19 10.04 6.16
CA LYS A 140 -0.82 9.54 5.97
C LYS A 140 -0.76 8.20 5.22
N GLY A 141 -1.86 7.78 4.61
CA GLY A 141 -1.91 6.53 3.83
C GLY A 141 -2.10 5.26 4.68
N PHE A 142 -2.58 5.37 5.93
CA PHE A 142 -2.86 4.25 6.82
C PHE A 142 -4.35 4.18 7.22
N PRO A 143 -5.29 4.03 6.27
CA PRO A 143 -6.69 4.00 6.59
C PRO A 143 -7.03 2.81 7.52
N VAL A 144 -7.86 3.06 8.55
CA VAL A 144 -8.36 1.99 9.42
C VAL A 144 -9.43 1.21 8.66
N ALA A 145 -9.08 0.02 8.20
CA ALA A 145 -9.93 -0.85 7.40
C ALA A 145 -10.83 -1.76 8.25
N GLY A 146 -10.45 -2.02 9.51
CA GLY A 146 -11.21 -2.86 10.42
C GLY A 146 -10.85 -2.66 11.88
N VAL A 147 -11.80 -2.92 12.75
CA VAL A 147 -11.61 -3.02 14.19
C VAL A 147 -12.24 -4.33 14.64
N VAL A 148 -11.52 -5.13 15.41
CA VAL A 148 -12.02 -6.40 15.96
C VAL A 148 -11.85 -6.46 17.46
N ASP A 149 -12.78 -7.11 18.15
CA ASP A 149 -12.72 -7.33 19.60
C ASP A 149 -13.32 -8.70 19.94
N ILE A 150 -13.04 -9.22 21.14
CA ILE A 150 -13.63 -10.43 21.69
C ILE A 150 -14.87 -10.13 22.54
N ASP A 151 -15.02 -8.91 23.01
CA ASP A 151 -16.08 -8.50 23.94
C ASP A 151 -17.42 -8.34 23.21
N PRO A 152 -18.43 -9.19 23.52
CA PRO A 152 -19.75 -9.08 22.89
C PRO A 152 -20.42 -7.72 23.05
N ALA A 153 -20.12 -7.00 24.15
CA ALA A 153 -20.69 -5.67 24.40
C ALA A 153 -20.20 -4.60 23.42
N LYS A 154 -19.07 -4.82 22.76
CA LYS A 154 -18.49 -3.89 21.78
C LYS A 154 -18.78 -4.27 20.33
N ILE A 155 -19.05 -5.57 20.09
CA ILE A 155 -19.30 -6.09 18.75
C ILE A 155 -20.57 -5.46 18.18
N GLY A 156 -20.48 -5.02 16.92
CA GLY A 156 -21.57 -4.31 16.24
C GLY A 156 -21.58 -2.81 16.47
N GLY A 157 -20.88 -2.30 17.50
CA GLY A 157 -20.66 -0.88 17.72
C GLY A 157 -19.82 -0.23 16.60
N VAL A 158 -19.77 1.09 16.59
CA VAL A 158 -18.99 1.87 15.61
C VAL A 158 -17.92 2.67 16.34
N VAL A 159 -16.67 2.53 15.90
CA VAL A 159 -15.51 3.20 16.47
C VAL A 159 -14.75 3.86 15.32
N GLY A 160 -14.56 5.17 15.38
CA GLY A 160 -13.89 5.92 14.30
C GLY A 160 -14.54 5.76 12.92
N GLY A 161 -15.87 5.55 12.87
CA GLY A 161 -16.59 5.29 11.63
C GLY A 161 -16.51 3.83 11.14
N VAL A 162 -15.77 2.96 11.83
CA VAL A 162 -15.59 1.54 11.48
C VAL A 162 -16.41 0.67 12.42
N ARG A 163 -17.17 -0.30 11.87
CA ARG A 163 -17.93 -1.25 12.65
C ARG A 163 -17.01 -2.26 13.33
N VAL A 164 -17.15 -2.44 14.64
CA VAL A 164 -16.42 -3.47 15.41
C VAL A 164 -16.97 -4.85 15.07
N ARG A 165 -16.11 -5.77 14.69
CA ARG A 165 -16.42 -7.16 14.37
C ARG A 165 -15.86 -8.10 15.44
N HIS A 166 -16.36 -9.33 15.46
CA HIS A 166 -15.77 -10.36 16.31
C HIS A 166 -14.36 -10.72 15.82
N ILE A 167 -13.45 -11.05 16.74
CA ILE A 167 -12.05 -11.41 16.41
C ILE A 167 -11.96 -12.58 15.43
N ASP A 168 -12.90 -13.51 15.44
CA ASP A 168 -12.91 -14.64 14.51
C ASP A 168 -13.17 -14.25 13.04
N GLU A 169 -13.70 -13.03 12.82
CA GLU A 169 -13.84 -12.45 11.48
C GLU A 169 -12.54 -11.81 10.96
N LEU A 170 -11.47 -11.78 11.77
CA LEU A 170 -10.18 -11.17 11.39
C LEU A 170 -9.66 -11.66 10.04
N PRO A 171 -9.64 -12.97 9.72
CA PRO A 171 -9.16 -13.43 8.41
C PRO A 171 -9.96 -12.86 7.23
N GLN A 172 -11.29 -12.71 7.40
CA GLN A 172 -12.16 -12.14 6.36
C GLN A 172 -11.92 -10.65 6.19
N VAL A 173 -11.71 -9.91 7.30
CA VAL A 173 -11.38 -8.48 7.28
C VAL A 173 -10.06 -8.26 6.56
N VAL A 174 -9.04 -9.05 6.90
CA VAL A 174 -7.70 -8.97 6.29
C VAL A 174 -7.78 -9.21 4.79
N ALA A 175 -8.44 -10.28 4.36
CA ALA A 175 -8.54 -10.64 2.95
C ALA A 175 -9.37 -9.63 2.14
N SER A 176 -10.55 -9.23 2.65
CA SER A 176 -11.49 -8.37 1.91
C SER A 176 -11.02 -6.92 1.80
N ARG A 177 -10.18 -6.46 2.71
CA ARG A 177 -9.70 -5.08 2.79
C ARG A 177 -8.23 -4.93 2.45
N GLN A 178 -7.56 -6.01 2.06
CA GLN A 178 -6.11 -6.05 1.74
C GLN A 178 -5.27 -5.42 2.86
N VAL A 179 -5.58 -5.78 4.11
CA VAL A 179 -4.92 -5.20 5.28
C VAL A 179 -3.43 -5.53 5.27
N ALA A 180 -2.61 -4.50 5.44
CA ALA A 180 -1.16 -4.59 5.43
C ALA A 180 -0.56 -4.62 6.85
N ILE A 181 -1.20 -3.95 7.80
CA ILE A 181 -0.66 -3.72 9.15
C ILE A 181 -1.71 -4.10 10.19
N GLY A 182 -1.28 -4.86 11.21
CA GLY A 182 -2.07 -5.13 12.40
C GLY A 182 -1.60 -4.29 13.58
N VAL A 183 -2.53 -3.64 14.28
CA VAL A 183 -2.24 -2.91 15.52
C VAL A 183 -2.86 -3.66 16.68
N VAL A 184 -2.03 -3.99 17.69
CA VAL A 184 -2.45 -4.63 18.93
C VAL A 184 -2.77 -3.57 19.96
N ALA A 185 -4.06 -3.40 20.28
CA ALA A 185 -4.59 -2.40 21.22
C ALA A 185 -5.35 -3.07 22.36
N VAL A 186 -4.87 -4.23 22.83
CA VAL A 186 -5.41 -5.02 23.93
C VAL A 186 -4.51 -4.95 25.16
N PRO A 187 -4.99 -5.37 26.36
CA PRO A 187 -4.14 -5.51 27.54
C PRO A 187 -2.95 -6.47 27.30
N ALA A 188 -1.88 -6.29 28.08
CA ALA A 188 -0.61 -7.01 27.88
C ALA A 188 -0.74 -8.54 27.92
N ASP A 189 -1.63 -9.05 28.75
CA ASP A 189 -1.94 -10.48 28.89
C ASP A 189 -2.61 -11.09 27.65
N ALA A 190 -3.32 -10.29 26.88
CA ALA A 190 -3.97 -10.69 25.61
C ALA A 190 -3.13 -10.38 24.36
N ALA A 191 -2.04 -9.64 24.50
CA ALA A 191 -1.29 -9.13 23.35
C ALA A 191 -0.64 -10.24 22.50
N GLN A 192 -0.16 -11.31 23.11
CA GLN A 192 0.46 -12.43 22.41
C GLN A 192 -0.57 -13.19 21.55
N ASP A 193 -1.75 -13.52 22.09
CA ASP A 193 -2.82 -14.18 21.32
C ASP A 193 -3.29 -13.31 20.14
N ALA A 194 -3.45 -12.00 20.38
CA ALA A 194 -3.80 -11.05 19.33
C ALA A 194 -2.78 -11.01 18.19
N ALA A 195 -1.49 -10.98 18.52
CA ALA A 195 -0.40 -10.99 17.54
C ALA A 195 -0.38 -12.31 16.74
N GLU A 196 -0.55 -13.45 17.40
CA GLU A 196 -0.60 -14.76 16.73
C GLU A 196 -1.79 -14.87 15.77
N ARG A 197 -2.95 -14.33 16.15
CA ARG A 197 -4.14 -14.29 15.27
C ARG A 197 -3.89 -13.40 14.05
N LEU A 198 -3.23 -12.26 14.21
CA LEU A 198 -2.82 -11.40 13.10
C LEU A 198 -1.89 -12.14 12.13
N VAL A 199 -0.87 -12.83 12.64
CA VAL A 199 0.07 -13.61 11.83
C VAL A 199 -0.65 -14.75 11.10
N LYS A 200 -1.53 -15.49 11.79
CA LYS A 200 -2.36 -16.55 11.18
C LYS A 200 -3.29 -16.02 10.09
N ALA A 201 -3.74 -14.77 10.22
CA ALA A 201 -4.55 -14.10 9.19
C ALA A 201 -3.74 -13.58 7.99
N GLY A 202 -2.39 -13.73 8.01
CA GLY A 202 -1.51 -13.32 6.92
C GLY A 202 -0.85 -11.94 7.09
N ILE A 203 -1.01 -11.30 8.24
CA ILE A 203 -0.34 -10.03 8.54
C ILE A 203 1.12 -10.26 8.91
N THR A 204 2.03 -9.56 8.24
CA THR A 204 3.48 -9.65 8.49
C THR A 204 4.04 -8.44 9.24
N SER A 205 3.27 -7.36 9.33
CA SER A 205 3.66 -6.11 10.00
C SER A 205 2.72 -5.86 11.18
N VAL A 206 3.24 -6.01 12.40
CA VAL A 206 2.46 -5.82 13.63
C VAL A 206 3.07 -4.69 14.45
N LEU A 207 2.21 -3.78 14.88
CA LEU A 207 2.52 -2.70 15.81
C LEU A 207 1.88 -3.00 17.17
N ASN A 208 2.69 -2.93 18.22
CA ASN A 208 2.26 -3.13 19.60
C ASN A 208 2.76 -1.96 20.49
#